data_c5e22f0a8247f2a2595222151127b81b
#
_entry.id   c5e22f0a8247f2a2595222151127b81b
#
_cell.length_a   1.000
_cell.length_b   1.000
_cell.length_c   1.000
_cell.angle_alpha   90.00
_cell.angle_beta   90.00
_cell.angle_gamma   90.00
#
_symmetry.space_group_name_H-M   'P 1'
#
loop_
_entity.id
_entity.type
_entity.pdbx_description
1 polymer ?
#
loop_
_entity_poly.entity_id
_entity_poly.type
_entity_poly.pdbx_seq_one_letter_code
_entity_poly.pdbx_strand_id
1 'polypeptide(L)'
;MVGTATSPSKGKTEDPAIATEGNVAIAEREIYFISGLGADWRVFQRLQLEGYRPVHILWQRPERHESIEQYAQRLLTQVTVENPIFVGLSFGGLMAIEMAKLCRPQQVIVISSATTGAQIPAYYKVFRWLPVQLVVPFKQLLWVVHGLLNWLFGLNNRDDCSLFKQVLVDTDPCFLKWAINQVVGWRNQVVPEHLVHIHGSSDRIFPFGYRSADVVVPGGGHLMVLNRAEELSQLLMATLATSPVES
;
A
#
# COMPACT_ATOMS: atom_id res chain seq x y z
N MET A 1 31.69 63.62 -62.68
CA MET A 1 31.00 62.42 -63.25
C MET A 1 31.21 61.26 -62.28
N VAL A 2 30.18 60.72 -61.86
CA VAL A 2 29.99 59.88 -60.67
C VAL A 2 30.43 58.46 -61.00
N GLY A 3 31.25 57.87 -60.11
CA GLY A 3 31.60 56.46 -60.15
C GLY A 3 31.10 55.79 -58.86
N THR A 4 30.11 54.89 -59.00
CA THR A 4 29.53 54.14 -57.91
C THR A 4 30.39 52.93 -57.62
N ALA A 5 30.82 52.76 -56.36
CA ALA A 5 31.50 51.58 -55.87
C ALA A 5 30.50 50.71 -55.16
N THR A 6 30.33 49.47 -55.62
CA THR A 6 29.55 48.40 -54.99
C THR A 6 30.40 47.67 -53.96
N SER A 7 29.88 47.58 -52.72
CA SER A 7 30.46 46.84 -51.61
C SER A 7 29.95 45.36 -51.61
N PRO A 8 30.82 44.40 -51.26
CA PRO A 8 30.37 42.99 -51.19
C PRO A 8 29.72 42.67 -49.83
N SER A 9 28.60 41.93 -49.87
CA SER A 9 27.86 41.44 -48.75
C SER A 9 28.62 40.37 -47.97
N LYS A 10 28.73 40.56 -46.64
CA LYS A 10 29.22 39.55 -45.72
C LYS A 10 28.17 38.46 -45.53
N GLY A 11 28.55 37.22 -45.82
CA GLY A 11 27.77 36.00 -45.51
C GLY A 11 27.62 35.88 -43.97
N LYS A 12 26.38 35.67 -43.55
CA LYS A 12 26.06 35.22 -42.22
C LYS A 12 26.38 33.74 -42.12
N THR A 13 27.28 33.36 -41.27
CA THR A 13 27.46 32.01 -40.77
C THR A 13 26.29 31.70 -39.83
N GLU A 14 25.46 30.76 -40.20
CA GLU A 14 24.41 30.17 -39.32
C GLU A 14 25.13 29.30 -38.30
N ASP A 15 24.98 29.63 -37.01
CA ASP A 15 25.34 28.78 -35.90
C ASP A 15 24.45 27.51 -35.92
N PRO A 16 25.00 26.30 -35.70
CA PRO A 16 24.22 25.12 -35.57
C PRO A 16 23.40 25.22 -34.29
N ALA A 17 22.06 25.19 -34.44
CA ALA A 17 21.11 25.12 -33.34
C ALA A 17 21.48 23.93 -32.44
N ILE A 18 21.80 24.24 -31.19
CA ILE A 18 21.92 23.27 -30.11
C ILE A 18 20.52 22.65 -29.95
N ALA A 19 20.38 21.43 -30.41
CA ALA A 19 19.21 20.64 -30.11
C ALA A 19 19.14 20.50 -28.58
N THR A 20 18.20 21.20 -27.98
CA THR A 20 17.78 20.95 -26.61
C THR A 20 17.25 19.53 -26.56
N GLU A 21 18.03 18.62 -25.98
CA GLU A 21 17.55 17.29 -25.63
C GLU A 21 16.26 17.46 -24.82
N GLY A 22 15.14 17.14 -25.46
CA GLY A 22 13.86 17.13 -24.79
C GLY A 22 13.95 16.13 -23.64
N ASN A 23 13.78 16.62 -22.44
CA ASN A 23 13.61 15.81 -21.24
C ASN A 23 12.35 14.96 -21.46
N VAL A 24 12.52 13.76 -22.01
CA VAL A 24 11.46 12.76 -22.10
C VAL A 24 11.15 12.41 -20.67
N ALA A 25 10.09 13.01 -20.11
CA ALA A 25 9.57 12.62 -18.82
C ALA A 25 9.30 11.10 -18.89
N ILE A 26 10.13 10.31 -18.23
CA ILE A 26 9.92 8.88 -18.08
C ILE A 26 8.55 8.77 -17.42
N ALA A 27 7.60 8.16 -18.09
CA ALA A 27 6.26 7.96 -17.56
C ALA A 27 6.39 7.17 -16.24
N GLU A 28 6.03 7.80 -15.14
CA GLU A 28 6.06 7.15 -13.83
C GLU A 28 5.13 5.93 -13.84
N ARG A 29 5.63 4.79 -13.37
CA ARG A 29 4.86 3.55 -13.29
C ARG A 29 3.89 3.64 -12.12
N GLU A 30 2.64 3.25 -12.32
CA GLU A 30 1.65 3.23 -11.25
C GLU A 30 1.91 2.10 -10.27
N ILE A 31 1.84 2.43 -8.97
CA ILE A 31 1.89 1.47 -7.87
C ILE A 31 0.65 1.66 -6.99
N TYR A 32 -0.12 0.59 -6.81
CA TYR A 32 -1.42 0.62 -6.15
C TYR A 32 -1.29 0.24 -4.69
N PHE A 33 -1.55 1.20 -3.81
CA PHE A 33 -1.51 1.01 -2.37
C PHE A 33 -2.89 0.66 -1.81
N ILE A 34 -2.95 -0.40 -1.01
CA ILE A 34 -4.15 -0.89 -0.34
C ILE A 34 -3.89 -0.86 1.16
N SER A 35 -4.59 0.03 1.88
CA SER A 35 -4.36 0.27 3.31
C SER A 35 -4.87 -0.88 4.19
N GLY A 36 -4.56 -0.82 5.49
CA GLY A 36 -5.03 -1.79 6.47
C GLY A 36 -6.46 -1.52 6.95
N LEU A 37 -6.94 -2.42 7.81
CA LEU A 37 -8.18 -2.25 8.54
C LEU A 37 -8.09 -1.04 9.47
N GLY A 38 -9.06 -0.14 9.40
CA GLY A 38 -9.02 1.10 10.19
C GLY A 38 -7.90 2.05 9.78
N ALA A 39 -7.44 1.95 8.52
CA ALA A 39 -6.42 2.78 7.92
C ALA A 39 -6.85 3.25 6.52
N ASP A 40 -6.23 4.35 6.06
CA ASP A 40 -6.40 4.87 4.71
C ASP A 40 -5.04 5.28 4.11
N TRP A 41 -5.07 6.00 2.99
CA TRP A 41 -3.87 6.43 2.26
C TRP A 41 -2.86 7.20 3.11
N ARG A 42 -3.29 7.88 4.18
CA ARG A 42 -2.43 8.68 5.06
C ARG A 42 -1.31 7.86 5.71
N VAL A 43 -1.49 6.55 5.89
CA VAL A 43 -0.46 5.69 6.47
C VAL A 43 0.76 5.51 5.55
N PHE A 44 0.62 5.75 4.25
CA PHE A 44 1.69 5.62 3.25
C PHE A 44 2.37 6.95 2.88
N GLN A 45 1.89 8.07 3.39
CA GLN A 45 2.31 9.43 2.97
C GLN A 45 3.81 9.71 3.12
N ARG A 46 4.53 8.94 3.94
CA ARG A 46 5.97 9.11 4.17
C ARG A 46 6.82 8.19 3.30
N LEU A 47 6.22 7.27 2.55
CA LEU A 47 6.95 6.42 1.61
C LEU A 47 7.41 7.25 0.41
N GLN A 48 8.64 7.01 -0.02
CA GLN A 48 9.26 7.67 -1.17
C GLN A 48 9.71 6.60 -2.16
N LEU A 49 9.06 6.56 -3.33
CA LEU A 49 9.31 5.57 -4.37
C LEU A 49 9.61 6.31 -5.67
N GLU A 50 10.89 6.55 -5.92
CA GLU A 50 11.35 7.27 -7.10
C GLU A 50 11.00 6.50 -8.39
N GLY A 51 10.45 7.21 -9.40
CA GLY A 51 10.01 6.62 -10.66
C GLY A 51 8.65 5.91 -10.59
N TYR A 52 7.95 5.96 -9.43
CA TYR A 52 6.62 5.38 -9.28
C TYR A 52 5.60 6.44 -8.84
N ARG A 53 4.42 6.37 -9.45
CA ARG A 53 3.26 7.19 -9.08
C ARG A 53 2.35 6.40 -8.15
N PRO A 54 2.22 6.79 -6.87
CA PRO A 54 1.34 6.09 -5.93
C PRO A 54 -0.13 6.33 -6.29
N VAL A 55 -0.90 5.26 -6.40
CA VAL A 55 -2.35 5.26 -6.57
C VAL A 55 -2.95 4.55 -5.36
N HIS A 56 -3.85 5.21 -4.64
CA HIS A 56 -4.44 4.64 -3.44
C HIS A 56 -5.80 4.04 -3.75
N ILE A 57 -5.97 2.74 -3.50
CA ILE A 57 -7.26 2.07 -3.57
C ILE A 57 -8.10 2.53 -2.38
N LEU A 58 -9.24 3.13 -2.69
CA LEU A 58 -10.15 3.65 -1.68
C LEU A 58 -11.13 2.59 -1.23
N TRP A 59 -11.26 2.45 0.09
CA TRP A 59 -12.27 1.57 0.67
C TRP A 59 -13.67 2.06 0.32
N GLN A 60 -14.54 1.12 -0.03
CA GLN A 60 -15.94 1.35 -0.32
C GLN A 60 -16.80 0.74 0.78
N ARG A 61 -18.01 1.21 0.95
CA ARG A 61 -18.94 0.56 1.86
C ARG A 61 -19.27 -0.85 1.36
N PRO A 62 -19.11 -1.91 2.19
CA PRO A 62 -19.45 -3.26 1.78
C PRO A 62 -20.94 -3.40 1.48
N GLU A 63 -21.26 -4.21 0.49
CA GLU A 63 -22.63 -4.60 0.19
C GLU A 63 -23.13 -5.69 1.14
N ARG A 64 -24.44 -5.90 1.14
CA ARG A 64 -25.05 -6.91 2.00
C ARG A 64 -24.59 -8.32 1.59
N HIS A 65 -24.03 -9.07 2.54
CA HIS A 65 -23.50 -10.44 2.33
C HIS A 65 -22.34 -10.54 1.32
N GLU A 66 -21.68 -9.43 1.02
CA GLU A 66 -20.55 -9.39 0.10
C GLU A 66 -19.37 -10.21 0.66
N SER A 67 -18.84 -11.12 -0.13
CA SER A 67 -17.63 -11.87 0.19
C SER A 67 -16.37 -11.01 -0.09
N ILE A 68 -15.21 -11.42 0.44
CA ILE A 68 -13.94 -10.72 0.19
C ILE A 68 -13.58 -10.76 -1.31
N GLU A 69 -13.90 -11.84 -2.02
CA GLU A 69 -13.63 -11.99 -3.44
C GLU A 69 -14.49 -11.03 -4.28
N GLN A 70 -15.78 -10.92 -3.97
CA GLN A 70 -16.70 -9.99 -4.63
C GLN A 70 -16.27 -8.54 -4.39
N TYR A 71 -15.86 -8.24 -3.15
CA TYR A 71 -15.35 -6.92 -2.79
C TYR A 71 -14.06 -6.59 -3.54
N ALA A 72 -13.12 -7.55 -3.64
CA ALA A 72 -11.88 -7.39 -4.43
C ALA A 72 -12.17 -7.13 -5.90
N GLN A 73 -13.14 -7.83 -6.50
CA GLN A 73 -13.57 -7.58 -7.88
C GLN A 73 -14.08 -6.15 -8.07
N ARG A 74 -14.84 -5.63 -7.11
CA ARG A 74 -15.34 -4.26 -7.14
C ARG A 74 -14.23 -3.23 -6.96
N LEU A 75 -13.23 -3.51 -6.11
CA LEU A 75 -12.07 -2.64 -5.95
C LEU A 75 -11.18 -2.58 -7.20
N LEU A 76 -11.12 -3.66 -8.00
CA LEU A 76 -10.38 -3.67 -9.26
C LEU A 76 -10.85 -2.62 -10.27
N THR A 77 -12.06 -2.11 -10.16
CA THR A 77 -12.54 -1.00 -11.01
C THR A 77 -11.74 0.29 -10.83
N GLN A 78 -10.94 0.40 -9.77
CA GLN A 78 -10.04 1.54 -9.52
C GLN A 78 -8.65 1.33 -10.14
N VAL A 79 -8.37 0.17 -10.72
CA VAL A 79 -7.09 -0.16 -11.37
C VAL A 79 -7.19 0.11 -12.85
N THR A 80 -6.28 0.92 -13.38
CA THR A 80 -6.32 1.42 -14.77
C THR A 80 -5.28 0.78 -15.69
N VAL A 81 -4.32 0.03 -15.13
CA VAL A 81 -3.27 -0.64 -15.90
C VAL A 81 -3.51 -2.15 -15.98
N GLU A 82 -3.02 -2.78 -17.03
CA GLU A 82 -3.24 -4.21 -17.28
C GLU A 82 -2.46 -5.09 -16.31
N ASN A 83 -1.18 -4.76 -16.03
CA ASN A 83 -0.30 -5.50 -15.15
C ASN A 83 0.06 -4.64 -13.91
N PRO A 84 -0.85 -4.49 -12.92
CA PRO A 84 -0.65 -3.61 -11.79
C PRO A 84 0.42 -4.13 -10.83
N ILE A 85 1.05 -3.20 -10.09
CA ILE A 85 1.86 -3.51 -8.91
C ILE A 85 0.99 -3.20 -7.70
N PHE A 86 0.76 -4.19 -6.84
CA PHE A 86 0.00 -4.02 -5.61
C PHE A 86 0.91 -3.98 -4.39
N VAL A 87 0.68 -3.02 -3.50
CA VAL A 87 1.31 -2.94 -2.17
C VAL A 87 0.21 -2.90 -1.12
N GLY A 88 0.05 -4.00 -0.38
CA GLY A 88 -1.01 -4.17 0.61
C GLY A 88 -0.48 -4.21 2.04
N LEU A 89 -1.02 -3.35 2.92
CA LEU A 89 -0.73 -3.33 4.35
C LEU A 89 -1.78 -4.11 5.13
N SER A 90 -1.38 -5.08 5.97
CA SER A 90 -2.29 -5.77 6.89
C SER A 90 -3.51 -6.37 6.16
N PHE A 91 -4.75 -5.96 6.45
CA PHE A 91 -5.95 -6.35 5.71
C PHE A 91 -5.85 -6.00 4.21
N GLY A 92 -5.18 -4.89 3.86
CA GLY A 92 -4.90 -4.55 2.48
C GLY A 92 -4.00 -5.56 1.78
N GLY A 93 -3.14 -6.29 2.52
CA GLY A 93 -2.36 -7.41 1.97
C GLY A 93 -3.24 -8.59 1.58
N LEU A 94 -4.24 -8.95 2.42
CA LEU A 94 -5.23 -9.97 2.06
C LEU A 94 -6.00 -9.54 0.81
N MET A 95 -6.40 -8.28 0.76
CA MET A 95 -7.13 -7.71 -0.38
C MET A 95 -6.28 -7.69 -1.66
N ALA A 96 -5.00 -7.33 -1.56
CA ALA A 96 -4.06 -7.38 -2.69
C ALA A 96 -3.97 -8.80 -3.29
N ILE A 97 -3.94 -9.82 -2.43
CA ILE A 97 -3.94 -11.22 -2.85
C ILE A 97 -5.26 -11.60 -3.54
N GLU A 98 -6.40 -11.17 -2.99
CA GLU A 98 -7.70 -11.45 -3.62
C GLU A 98 -7.83 -10.76 -4.97
N MET A 99 -7.39 -9.50 -5.10
CA MET A 99 -7.36 -8.76 -6.36
C MET A 99 -6.41 -9.42 -7.38
N ALA A 100 -5.24 -9.89 -6.92
CA ALA A 100 -4.26 -10.58 -7.76
C ALA A 100 -4.76 -11.89 -8.38
N LYS A 101 -5.73 -12.55 -7.78
CA LYS A 101 -6.37 -13.76 -8.35
C LYS A 101 -7.29 -13.43 -9.54
N LEU A 102 -7.70 -12.18 -9.68
CA LEU A 102 -8.66 -11.72 -10.69
C LEU A 102 -8.00 -10.98 -11.86
N CYS A 103 -6.71 -10.66 -11.76
CA CYS A 103 -5.93 -10.01 -12.81
C CYS A 103 -4.52 -10.64 -12.88
N ARG A 104 -3.66 -10.10 -13.74
CA ARG A 104 -2.25 -10.52 -13.84
C ARG A 104 -1.35 -9.41 -13.31
N PRO A 105 -1.14 -9.33 -11.98
CA PRO A 105 -0.27 -8.28 -11.45
C PRO A 105 1.17 -8.56 -11.83
N GLN A 106 1.92 -7.51 -12.14
CA GLN A 106 3.37 -7.60 -12.32
C GLN A 106 4.05 -8.02 -11.02
N GLN A 107 3.57 -7.49 -9.89
CA GLN A 107 4.08 -7.83 -8.56
C GLN A 107 3.03 -7.59 -7.48
N VAL A 108 3.09 -8.40 -6.42
CA VAL A 108 2.30 -8.21 -5.20
C VAL A 108 3.26 -8.10 -4.02
N ILE A 109 3.22 -7.00 -3.28
CA ILE A 109 4.00 -6.82 -2.07
C ILE A 109 3.03 -6.73 -0.90
N VAL A 110 3.18 -7.60 0.08
CA VAL A 110 2.35 -7.55 1.30
C VAL A 110 3.21 -7.18 2.51
N ILE A 111 2.71 -6.23 3.29
CA ILE A 111 3.43 -5.65 4.44
C ILE A 111 2.63 -5.94 5.69
N SER A 112 3.26 -6.51 6.74
CA SER A 112 2.62 -6.78 8.04
C SER A 112 1.28 -7.52 7.87
N SER A 113 1.24 -8.57 7.04
CA SER A 113 0.02 -9.27 6.62
C SER A 113 0.19 -10.79 6.71
N ALA A 114 -0.76 -11.52 6.14
CA ALA A 114 -0.72 -12.97 5.93
C ALA A 114 -0.84 -13.28 4.44
N THR A 115 -0.16 -14.32 3.97
CA THR A 115 -0.24 -14.78 2.56
C THR A 115 -1.25 -15.91 2.36
N THR A 116 -1.58 -16.63 3.44
CA THR A 116 -2.61 -17.69 3.43
C THR A 116 -3.48 -17.64 4.67
N GLY A 117 -4.67 -18.22 4.59
CA GLY A 117 -5.61 -18.31 5.72
C GLY A 117 -5.07 -19.11 6.92
N ALA A 118 -4.11 -20.01 6.70
CA ALA A 118 -3.44 -20.78 7.76
C ALA A 118 -2.58 -19.89 8.67
N GLN A 119 -2.12 -18.74 8.15
CA GLN A 119 -1.30 -17.79 8.89
C GLN A 119 -2.12 -16.83 9.76
N ILE A 120 -3.45 -16.82 9.64
CA ILE A 120 -4.31 -16.03 10.52
C ILE A 120 -4.33 -16.67 11.91
N PRO A 121 -3.89 -15.93 12.97
CA PRO A 121 -3.83 -16.48 14.31
C PRO A 121 -5.18 -17.01 14.79
N ALA A 122 -5.18 -18.23 15.37
CA ALA A 122 -6.43 -18.89 15.78
C ALA A 122 -7.23 -18.08 16.81
N TYR A 123 -6.55 -17.26 17.64
CA TYR A 123 -7.22 -16.43 18.63
C TYR A 123 -8.08 -15.31 18.01
N TYR A 124 -7.85 -14.93 16.73
CA TYR A 124 -8.77 -14.01 16.05
C TYR A 124 -10.19 -14.56 15.90
N LYS A 125 -10.36 -15.88 15.91
CA LYS A 125 -11.69 -16.49 15.90
C LYS A 125 -12.55 -16.05 17.09
N VAL A 126 -11.92 -15.67 18.22
CA VAL A 126 -12.62 -15.15 19.40
C VAL A 126 -13.31 -13.81 19.09
N PHE A 127 -12.70 -12.96 18.24
CA PHE A 127 -13.32 -11.69 17.84
C PHE A 127 -14.61 -11.85 17.05
N ARG A 128 -14.83 -13.01 16.42
CA ARG A 128 -16.10 -13.34 15.76
C ARG A 128 -17.27 -13.43 16.73
N TRP A 129 -17.00 -13.85 17.98
CA TRP A 129 -18.00 -14.08 19.01
C TRP A 129 -18.19 -12.88 19.95
N LEU A 130 -17.21 -11.98 19.99
CA LEU A 130 -17.27 -10.77 20.80
C LEU A 130 -18.01 -9.67 20.02
N PRO A 131 -19.25 -9.32 20.44
CA PRO A 131 -19.98 -8.23 19.80
C PRO A 131 -19.44 -6.87 20.27
N VAL A 132 -18.12 -6.67 20.18
CA VAL A 132 -17.44 -5.44 20.64
C VAL A 132 -18.08 -4.19 20.04
N GLN A 133 -18.65 -4.32 18.84
CA GLN A 133 -19.32 -3.24 18.16
C GLN A 133 -20.77 -2.99 18.62
N LEU A 134 -21.34 -3.89 19.44
CA LEU A 134 -22.75 -3.77 19.94
C LEU A 134 -22.85 -3.23 21.36
N VAL A 135 -21.79 -3.36 22.17
CA VAL A 135 -21.83 -3.11 23.61
C VAL A 135 -21.33 -1.73 24.01
N VAL A 136 -20.40 -1.15 23.21
CA VAL A 136 -19.86 0.19 23.50
C VAL A 136 -19.85 1.02 22.22
N PRO A 137 -20.25 2.30 22.24
CA PRO A 137 -20.05 3.19 21.11
C PRO A 137 -18.58 3.19 20.72
N PHE A 138 -18.27 2.74 19.52
CA PHE A 138 -16.91 2.49 19.01
C PHE A 138 -15.94 3.66 19.31
N LYS A 139 -16.41 4.90 19.14
CA LYS A 139 -15.62 6.12 19.43
C LYS A 139 -15.24 6.26 20.90
N GLN A 140 -16.10 5.83 21.83
CA GLN A 140 -15.81 5.89 23.28
C GLN A 140 -14.83 4.78 23.70
N LEU A 141 -14.99 3.59 23.13
CA LEU A 141 -14.05 2.48 23.35
C LEU A 141 -12.65 2.85 22.89
N LEU A 142 -12.49 3.53 21.77
CA LEU A 142 -11.20 4.00 21.26
C LEU A 142 -10.46 4.90 22.26
N TRP A 143 -11.17 5.73 23.01
CA TRP A 143 -10.58 6.57 24.05
C TRP A 143 -9.95 5.77 25.20
N VAL A 144 -10.62 4.70 25.61
CA VAL A 144 -10.17 3.85 26.73
C VAL A 144 -9.00 2.95 26.32
N VAL A 145 -9.02 2.43 25.08
CA VAL A 145 -8.03 1.46 24.59
C VAL A 145 -6.89 2.08 23.78
N HIS A 146 -6.88 3.41 23.61
CA HIS A 146 -5.92 4.09 22.75
C HIS A 146 -4.44 3.73 23.06
N GLY A 147 -4.06 3.71 24.34
CA GLY A 147 -2.70 3.32 24.74
C GLY A 147 -2.37 1.86 24.36
N LEU A 148 -3.31 0.96 24.55
CA LEU A 148 -3.17 -0.44 24.18
C LEU A 148 -3.06 -0.59 22.65
N LEU A 149 -3.87 0.13 21.89
CA LEU A 149 -3.81 0.11 20.42
C LEU A 149 -2.45 0.62 19.93
N ASN A 150 -1.97 1.75 20.44
CA ASN A 150 -0.66 2.26 20.06
C ASN A 150 0.46 1.24 20.34
N TRP A 151 0.41 0.57 21.49
CA TRP A 151 1.36 -0.48 21.83
C TRP A 151 1.24 -1.70 20.89
N LEU A 152 0.03 -2.15 20.58
CA LEU A 152 -0.22 -3.27 19.65
C LEU A 152 0.29 -2.97 18.24
N PHE A 153 0.04 -1.76 17.75
CA PHE A 153 0.45 -1.32 16.42
C PHE A 153 1.92 -0.86 16.34
N GLY A 154 2.63 -0.82 17.48
CA GLY A 154 4.05 -0.46 17.55
C GLY A 154 4.31 1.04 17.36
N LEU A 155 3.35 1.90 17.73
CA LEU A 155 3.44 3.35 17.62
C LEU A 155 4.02 3.94 18.91
N ASN A 156 5.13 4.69 18.79
CA ASN A 156 5.88 5.22 19.92
C ASN A 156 5.97 6.75 19.95
N ASN A 157 5.73 7.43 18.81
CA ASN A 157 5.76 8.89 18.76
C ASN A 157 4.34 9.49 18.75
N ARG A 158 4.22 10.75 19.15
CA ARG A 158 2.93 11.43 19.30
C ARG A 158 2.22 11.68 17.97
N ASP A 159 2.99 11.98 16.92
CA ASP A 159 2.44 12.32 15.61
C ASP A 159 1.82 11.08 14.93
N ASP A 160 2.52 9.93 14.99
CA ASP A 160 2.00 8.65 14.47
C ASP A 160 0.77 8.20 15.26
N CYS A 161 0.79 8.34 16.59
CA CYS A 161 -0.37 8.03 17.44
C CYS A 161 -1.57 8.94 17.12
N SER A 162 -1.33 10.23 16.87
CA SER A 162 -2.38 11.19 16.51
C SER A 162 -2.95 10.88 15.13
N LEU A 163 -2.09 10.65 14.15
CA LEU A 163 -2.51 10.27 12.80
C LEU A 163 -3.33 8.98 12.81
N PHE A 164 -2.83 7.94 13.45
CA PHE A 164 -3.53 6.65 13.55
C PHE A 164 -4.91 6.80 14.21
N LYS A 165 -5.00 7.59 15.29
CA LYS A 165 -6.27 7.88 15.95
C LYS A 165 -7.27 8.57 15.01
N GLN A 166 -6.81 9.57 14.24
CA GLN A 166 -7.67 10.27 13.29
C GLN A 166 -8.20 9.32 12.23
N VAL A 167 -7.32 8.56 11.59
CA VAL A 167 -7.67 7.60 10.55
C VAL A 167 -8.66 6.55 11.06
N LEU A 168 -8.46 6.05 12.28
CA LEU A 168 -9.35 5.07 12.89
C LEU A 168 -10.74 5.66 13.21
N VAL A 169 -10.82 6.92 13.64
CA VAL A 169 -12.10 7.63 13.90
C VAL A 169 -12.85 7.90 12.60
N ASP A 170 -12.13 8.14 11.50
CA ASP A 170 -12.72 8.40 10.18
C ASP A 170 -13.22 7.11 9.49
N THR A 171 -12.81 5.94 9.98
CA THR A 171 -13.20 4.65 9.39
C THR A 171 -14.70 4.36 9.57
N ASP A 172 -15.36 3.89 8.48
CA ASP A 172 -16.75 3.45 8.53
C ASP A 172 -16.90 2.21 9.44
N PRO A 173 -17.71 2.26 10.51
CA PRO A 173 -17.92 1.11 11.39
C PRO A 173 -18.52 -0.11 10.68
N CYS A 174 -19.31 0.07 9.62
CA CYS A 174 -19.85 -1.03 8.82
C CYS A 174 -18.74 -1.76 8.07
N PHE A 175 -17.82 -1.00 7.46
CA PHE A 175 -16.63 -1.55 6.82
C PHE A 175 -15.76 -2.30 7.84
N LEU A 176 -15.47 -1.68 8.98
CA LEU A 176 -14.66 -2.29 10.03
C LEU A 176 -15.20 -3.66 10.48
N LYS A 177 -16.50 -3.71 10.76
CA LYS A 177 -17.19 -4.95 11.15
C LYS A 177 -17.12 -6.02 10.08
N TRP A 178 -17.40 -5.63 8.84
CA TRP A 178 -17.36 -6.55 7.70
C TRP A 178 -15.93 -7.09 7.52
N ALA A 179 -14.92 -6.22 7.49
CA ALA A 179 -13.54 -6.59 7.24
C ALA A 179 -12.97 -7.51 8.34
N ILE A 180 -13.30 -7.28 9.63
CA ILE A 180 -12.93 -8.21 10.71
C ILE A 180 -13.50 -9.60 10.44
N ASN A 181 -14.77 -9.71 10.02
CA ASN A 181 -15.36 -11.00 9.69
C ASN A 181 -14.67 -11.67 8.50
N GLN A 182 -14.25 -10.88 7.48
CA GLN A 182 -13.48 -11.40 6.34
C GLN A 182 -12.12 -11.94 6.79
N VAL A 183 -11.36 -11.20 7.62
CA VAL A 183 -10.07 -11.67 8.14
C VAL A 183 -10.22 -13.00 8.88
N VAL A 184 -11.18 -13.10 9.80
CA VAL A 184 -11.41 -14.33 10.59
C VAL A 184 -11.91 -15.49 9.73
N GLY A 185 -12.69 -15.18 8.71
CA GLY A 185 -13.24 -16.12 7.75
C GLY A 185 -12.30 -16.54 6.63
N TRP A 186 -11.21 -15.83 6.43
CA TRP A 186 -10.33 -16.03 5.26
C TRP A 186 -9.72 -17.43 5.20
N ARG A 187 -9.86 -18.10 4.06
CA ARG A 187 -9.44 -19.49 3.85
C ARG A 187 -8.53 -19.66 2.64
N ASN A 188 -7.97 -18.55 2.16
CA ASN A 188 -7.10 -18.55 0.99
C ASN A 188 -5.91 -19.51 1.17
N GLN A 189 -5.62 -20.29 0.13
CA GLN A 189 -4.45 -21.17 0.03
C GLN A 189 -3.57 -20.82 -1.17
N VAL A 190 -4.01 -19.88 -2.01
CA VAL A 190 -3.31 -19.49 -3.23
C VAL A 190 -2.40 -18.30 -2.92
N VAL A 191 -1.11 -18.47 -3.17
CA VAL A 191 -0.12 -17.39 -3.11
C VAL A 191 0.14 -16.95 -4.55
N PRO A 192 -0.08 -15.69 -4.92
CA PRO A 192 0.23 -15.20 -6.26
C PRO A 192 1.71 -15.39 -6.61
N GLU A 193 1.98 -15.63 -7.90
CA GLU A 193 3.34 -15.54 -8.43
C GLU A 193 3.88 -14.11 -8.17
N HIS A 194 5.18 -13.98 -8.01
CA HIS A 194 5.84 -12.69 -7.75
C HIS A 194 5.31 -11.95 -6.49
N LEU A 195 4.78 -12.71 -5.50
CA LEU A 195 4.46 -12.12 -4.20
C LEU A 195 5.73 -12.02 -3.35
N VAL A 196 5.93 -10.85 -2.74
CA VAL A 196 6.96 -10.62 -1.71
C VAL A 196 6.30 -10.21 -0.41
N HIS A 197 6.61 -10.92 0.67
CA HIS A 197 6.10 -10.65 2.01
C HIS A 197 7.17 -9.94 2.86
N ILE A 198 6.92 -8.68 3.22
CA ILE A 198 7.74 -7.89 4.14
C ILE A 198 7.08 -7.86 5.51
N HIS A 199 7.79 -8.29 6.56
CA HIS A 199 7.19 -8.40 7.90
C HIS A 199 8.11 -7.90 9.01
N GLY A 200 7.53 -7.17 9.97
CA GLY A 200 8.25 -6.66 11.13
C GLY A 200 8.41 -7.71 12.22
N SER A 201 9.62 -7.90 12.75
CA SER A 201 9.88 -8.90 13.79
C SER A 201 9.21 -8.61 15.15
N SER A 202 8.72 -7.38 15.35
CA SER A 202 8.01 -6.94 16.56
C SER A 202 6.52 -6.67 16.33
N ASP A 203 5.96 -7.19 15.24
CA ASP A 203 4.53 -7.10 14.95
C ASP A 203 3.71 -7.91 15.98
N ARG A 204 2.88 -7.21 16.76
CA ARG A 204 2.03 -7.81 17.80
C ARG A 204 0.62 -8.13 17.31
N ILE A 205 0.22 -7.58 16.17
CA ILE A 205 -1.07 -7.87 15.51
C ILE A 205 -0.96 -9.18 14.75
N PHE A 206 0.07 -9.32 13.89
CA PHE A 206 0.41 -10.56 13.21
C PHE A 206 1.79 -11.03 13.69
N PRO A 207 1.90 -11.75 14.83
CA PRO A 207 3.17 -12.16 15.38
C PRO A 207 4.04 -12.89 14.36
N PHE A 208 5.31 -12.55 14.31
CA PHE A 208 6.26 -13.11 13.34
C PHE A 208 6.32 -14.65 13.35
N GLY A 209 6.16 -15.28 14.51
CA GLY A 209 6.22 -16.74 14.66
C GLY A 209 5.15 -17.52 13.87
N TYR A 210 4.10 -16.84 13.40
CA TYR A 210 3.02 -17.51 12.64
C TYR A 210 3.26 -17.54 11.13
N ARG A 211 4.36 -16.96 10.62
CA ARG A 211 4.57 -16.88 9.18
C ARG A 211 6.04 -16.82 8.77
N SER A 212 6.28 -17.24 7.54
CA SER A 212 7.54 -17.00 6.86
C SER A 212 7.41 -15.74 6.00
N ALA A 213 8.25 -14.76 6.25
CA ALA A 213 8.37 -13.57 5.42
C ALA A 213 9.62 -13.67 4.54
N ASP A 214 9.55 -13.15 3.32
CA ASP A 214 10.70 -13.08 2.41
C ASP A 214 11.70 -12.04 2.90
N VAL A 215 11.18 -10.93 3.46
CA VAL A 215 11.99 -9.86 4.03
C VAL A 215 11.53 -9.57 5.45
N VAL A 216 12.44 -9.67 6.42
CA VAL A 216 12.18 -9.37 7.83
C VAL A 216 12.78 -8.01 8.17
N VAL A 217 11.95 -7.10 8.74
CA VAL A 217 12.40 -5.81 9.28
C VAL A 217 12.64 -5.96 10.78
N PRO A 218 13.91 -5.96 11.24
CA PRO A 218 14.24 -6.13 12.65
C PRO A 218 13.62 -5.03 13.52
N GLY A 219 12.86 -5.41 14.54
CA GLY A 219 12.16 -4.46 15.43
C GLY A 219 10.99 -3.71 14.79
N GLY A 220 10.64 -4.01 13.54
CA GLY A 220 9.46 -3.44 12.86
C GLY A 220 8.17 -3.85 13.56
N GLY A 221 7.29 -2.88 13.85
CA GLY A 221 5.94 -3.11 14.36
C GLY A 221 4.92 -3.25 13.24
N HIS A 222 3.64 -3.36 13.60
CA HIS A 222 2.56 -3.55 12.61
C HIS A 222 2.42 -2.37 11.64
N LEU A 223 2.55 -1.14 12.14
CA LEU A 223 2.51 0.09 11.32
C LEU A 223 3.90 0.64 10.99
N MET A 224 4.86 -0.25 10.65
CA MET A 224 6.21 0.16 10.24
C MET A 224 6.23 1.06 8.98
N VAL A 225 5.16 1.07 8.19
CA VAL A 225 4.95 2.02 7.08
C VAL A 225 4.96 3.48 7.53
N LEU A 226 4.63 3.76 8.79
CA LEU A 226 4.66 5.11 9.37
C LEU A 226 6.00 5.43 10.03
N ASN A 227 6.43 4.57 10.98
CA ASN A 227 7.56 4.87 11.85
C ASN A 227 8.91 4.36 11.33
N ARG A 228 8.93 3.61 10.22
CA ARG A 228 10.11 3.13 9.49
C ARG A 228 9.99 3.38 7.98
N ALA A 229 9.35 4.46 7.61
CA ALA A 229 9.02 4.76 6.22
C ALA A 229 10.26 4.83 5.31
N GLU A 230 11.37 5.38 5.78
CA GLU A 230 12.62 5.46 5.02
C GLU A 230 13.19 4.07 4.72
N GLU A 231 13.37 3.23 5.75
CA GLU A 231 13.85 1.86 5.59
C GLU A 231 12.93 1.05 4.68
N LEU A 232 11.62 1.21 4.85
CA LEU A 232 10.63 0.51 4.04
C LEU A 232 10.61 1.00 2.60
N SER A 233 10.84 2.29 2.35
CA SER A 233 10.99 2.83 0.99
C SER A 233 12.16 2.18 0.26
N GLN A 234 13.32 2.04 0.93
CA GLN A 234 14.50 1.37 0.37
C GLN A 234 14.22 -0.10 0.07
N LEU A 235 13.56 -0.82 0.98
CA LEU A 235 13.17 -2.22 0.78
C LEU A 235 12.19 -2.39 -0.38
N LEU A 236 11.19 -1.51 -0.47
CA LEU A 236 10.23 -1.50 -1.58
C LEU A 236 10.94 -1.25 -2.92
N MET A 237 11.82 -0.26 -2.99
CA MET A 237 12.58 0.04 -4.20
C MET A 237 13.49 -1.14 -4.62
N ALA A 238 14.18 -1.77 -3.66
CA ALA A 238 14.98 -2.97 -3.93
C ALA A 238 14.13 -4.13 -4.46
N THR A 239 12.95 -4.34 -3.86
CA THR A 239 12.00 -5.38 -4.29
C THR A 239 11.48 -5.12 -5.70
N LEU A 240 11.11 -3.87 -6.01
CA LEU A 240 10.59 -3.46 -7.32
C LEU A 240 11.66 -3.56 -8.42
N ALA A 241 12.93 -3.36 -8.09
CA ALA A 241 14.04 -3.50 -9.04
C ALA A 241 14.31 -4.96 -9.46
N THR A 242 13.93 -5.93 -8.62
CA THR A 242 14.10 -7.37 -8.91
C THR A 242 12.92 -7.99 -9.64
N SER A 243 11.85 -7.24 -9.85
CA SER A 243 10.66 -7.74 -10.57
C SER A 243 10.98 -8.01 -12.02
N PRO A 244 10.52 -9.14 -12.59
CA PRO A 244 10.65 -9.39 -14.02
C PRO A 244 9.89 -8.30 -14.78
N VAL A 245 10.61 -7.56 -15.62
CA VAL A 245 9.99 -6.69 -16.61
C VAL A 245 9.51 -7.61 -17.73
N GLU A 246 8.21 -7.91 -17.79
CA GLU A 246 7.67 -8.57 -18.97
C GLU A 246 7.83 -7.61 -20.16
N SER A 247 8.66 -8.05 -21.10
CA SER A 247 8.93 -7.39 -22.40
C SER A 247 7.81 -7.65 -23.39
#